data_31d43d15213b77f39b99c9b251c802c0
#
_entry.id   31d43d15213b77f39b99c9b251c802c0
#
_cell.length_a   1.000
_cell.length_b   1.000
_cell.length_c   1.000
_cell.angle_alpha   90.00
_cell.angle_beta   90.00
_cell.angle_gamma   90.00
#
_symmetry.space_group_name_H-M   'P 1'
#
loop_
_entity.id
_entity.type
_entity.pdbx_description
1 polymer ?
#
loop_
_entity_poly.entity_id
_entity_poly.type
_entity_poly.pdbx_seq_one_letter_code
_entity_poly.pdbx_strand_id
1 'polypeptide(L)'
;MLTPLSAISPIDGRYRGKVQELAPYFSEYGLFKYRVWVEIEYFIALSKLELAQFPVLNDQQINFLRNIYNEFTEANAQEIKDIEKTTNHDVKAVEYFIKEHLKGTDIEEYSEFVHFGLTSQDINNTAVPFSMQLGVDEVIIPMYKSILESLEGFAKEWKNIPLLSRTHGQAATPTTVGKEFAVFAERIKVQLDTLINTPLSAKFGGATGAFNAHRLAFPNVDWPAFGDELVSDLGLVRSYPTTQIDHYDQLAAMFDAIRRINIILMDFAKDVWQYISMDFFKQKIVAGEVGSSAMPHKVNPIDFENAEGNLGIANA
;
A
#
# COMPACT_ATOMS: atom_id res chain seq x y z
N MET A 1 17.78 -21.46 2.02
CA MET A 1 17.29 -20.11 1.71
C MET A 1 16.38 -20.17 0.50
N LEU A 2 15.25 -19.49 0.52
CA LEU A 2 14.40 -19.32 -0.65
C LEU A 2 15.11 -18.43 -1.67
N THR A 3 15.17 -18.87 -2.93
CA THR A 3 15.75 -18.10 -4.03
C THR A 3 14.68 -17.83 -5.07
N PRO A 4 14.85 -16.85 -5.98
CA PRO A 4 13.90 -16.66 -7.10
C PRO A 4 13.62 -17.92 -7.91
N LEU A 5 14.60 -18.82 -8.05
CA LEU A 5 14.44 -20.08 -8.77
C LEU A 5 13.69 -21.16 -8.00
N SER A 6 13.67 -21.11 -6.67
CA SER A 6 12.97 -22.07 -5.79
C SER A 6 11.66 -21.54 -5.23
N ALA A 7 11.31 -20.27 -5.50
CA ALA A 7 10.06 -19.68 -5.06
C ALA A 7 8.87 -20.26 -5.83
N ILE A 8 7.80 -20.59 -5.11
CA ILE A 8 6.54 -21.09 -5.69
C ILE A 8 5.70 -19.92 -6.22
N SER A 9 5.65 -18.81 -5.47
CA SER A 9 4.97 -17.60 -5.91
C SER A 9 5.81 -16.86 -6.97
N PRO A 10 5.27 -16.51 -8.13
CA PRO A 10 5.99 -15.70 -9.12
C PRO A 10 6.33 -14.30 -8.61
N ILE A 11 5.58 -13.75 -7.66
CA ILE A 11 5.84 -12.44 -7.03
C ILE A 11 7.17 -12.48 -6.27
N ASP A 12 7.40 -13.51 -5.46
CA ASP A 12 8.65 -13.68 -4.69
C ASP A 12 9.77 -14.35 -5.50
N GLY A 13 9.46 -14.90 -6.68
CA GLY A 13 10.39 -15.53 -7.61
C GLY A 13 10.75 -14.61 -8.76
N ARG A 14 10.18 -14.92 -9.94
CA ARG A 14 10.47 -14.28 -11.22
C ARG A 14 10.34 -12.75 -11.19
N TYR A 15 9.34 -12.23 -10.46
CA TYR A 15 9.05 -10.80 -10.42
C TYR A 15 9.62 -10.08 -9.19
N ARG A 16 10.34 -10.77 -8.29
CA ARG A 16 10.88 -10.18 -7.07
C ARG A 16 11.62 -8.85 -7.33
N GLY A 17 12.48 -8.80 -8.35
CA GLY A 17 13.20 -7.58 -8.72
C GLY A 17 12.33 -6.44 -9.24
N LYS A 18 11.07 -6.72 -9.63
CA LYS A 18 10.09 -5.72 -10.10
C LYS A 18 9.23 -5.16 -8.98
N VAL A 19 9.12 -5.86 -7.86
CA VAL A 19 8.21 -5.54 -6.75
C VAL A 19 8.95 -5.28 -5.42
N GLN A 20 10.28 -5.22 -5.46
CA GLN A 20 11.10 -5.09 -4.26
C GLN A 20 10.79 -3.81 -3.46
N GLU A 21 10.44 -2.73 -4.13
CA GLU A 21 10.06 -1.45 -3.51
C GLU A 21 8.80 -1.55 -2.64
N LEU A 22 7.95 -2.56 -2.88
CA LEU A 22 6.74 -2.82 -2.10
C LEU A 22 7.01 -3.64 -0.82
N ALA A 23 8.18 -4.28 -0.71
CA ALA A 23 8.49 -5.15 0.42
C ALA A 23 8.45 -4.44 1.79
N PRO A 24 8.91 -3.18 1.94
CA PRO A 24 8.81 -2.45 3.22
C PRO A 24 7.39 -2.25 3.72
N TYR A 25 6.38 -2.31 2.83
CA TYR A 25 4.98 -2.04 3.15
C TYR A 25 4.14 -3.32 3.27
N PHE A 26 4.37 -4.30 2.38
CA PHE A 26 3.46 -5.44 2.19
C PHE A 26 4.06 -6.81 2.57
N SER A 27 5.30 -6.86 3.06
CA SER A 27 5.88 -8.08 3.62
C SER A 27 5.49 -8.26 5.09
N GLU A 28 5.73 -9.46 5.65
CA GLU A 28 5.57 -9.71 7.08
C GLU A 28 6.50 -8.80 7.92
N TYR A 29 7.71 -8.52 7.43
CA TYR A 29 8.61 -7.52 8.00
C TYR A 29 7.93 -6.14 8.08
N GLY A 30 7.33 -5.67 6.97
CA GLY A 30 6.58 -4.43 6.94
C GLY A 30 5.43 -4.43 7.93
N LEU A 31 4.63 -5.49 7.97
CA LEU A 31 3.52 -5.63 8.92
C LEU A 31 3.98 -5.47 10.37
N PHE A 32 5.07 -6.13 10.79
CA PHE A 32 5.61 -5.97 12.14
C PHE A 32 6.11 -4.56 12.41
N LYS A 33 6.82 -3.95 11.45
CA LYS A 33 7.29 -2.57 11.59
C LYS A 33 6.14 -1.61 11.86
N TYR A 34 5.05 -1.69 11.10
CA TYR A 34 3.91 -0.78 11.26
C TYR A 34 3.10 -1.07 12.51
N ARG A 35 3.02 -2.32 12.96
CA ARG A 35 2.43 -2.66 14.26
C ARG A 35 3.22 -2.05 15.42
N VAL A 36 4.56 -2.16 15.39
CA VAL A 36 5.46 -1.52 16.37
C VAL A 36 5.28 -0.01 16.33
N TRP A 37 5.19 0.59 15.15
CA TRP A 37 4.98 2.03 14.99
C TRP A 37 3.68 2.49 15.66
N VAL A 38 2.56 1.84 15.37
CA VAL A 38 1.26 2.20 15.95
C VAL A 38 1.27 2.04 17.47
N GLU A 39 1.83 0.95 18.00
CA GLU A 39 1.95 0.73 19.46
C GLU A 39 2.77 1.83 20.13
N ILE A 40 3.88 2.23 19.53
CA ILE A 40 4.77 3.26 20.07
C ILE A 40 4.11 4.64 20.03
N GLU A 41 3.50 5.04 18.92
CA GLU A 41 2.81 6.33 18.86
C GLU A 41 1.60 6.37 19.79
N TYR A 42 0.90 5.23 19.98
CA TYR A 42 -0.14 5.11 21.00
C TYR A 42 0.43 5.31 22.42
N PHE A 43 1.55 4.65 22.76
CA PHE A 43 2.20 4.79 24.05
C PHE A 43 2.64 6.24 24.31
N ILE A 44 3.23 6.90 23.30
CA ILE A 44 3.60 8.32 23.35
C ILE A 44 2.37 9.21 23.53
N ALA A 45 1.30 8.96 22.77
CA ALA A 45 0.06 9.73 22.88
C ALA A 45 -0.60 9.59 24.26
N LEU A 46 -0.61 8.38 24.84
CA LEU A 46 -1.09 8.17 26.21
C LEU A 46 -0.33 9.01 27.24
N SER A 47 0.99 9.15 27.10
CA SER A 47 1.78 9.95 28.04
C SER A 47 1.38 11.42 28.07
N LYS A 48 0.87 11.95 26.95
CA LYS A 48 0.42 13.35 26.85
C LYS A 48 -0.90 13.63 27.57
N LEU A 49 -1.63 12.58 27.97
CA LEU A 49 -2.90 12.72 28.72
C LEU A 49 -2.71 13.09 30.21
N GLU A 50 -1.47 13.22 30.66
CA GLU A 50 -1.13 13.57 32.06
C GLU A 50 -1.82 12.63 33.07
N LEU A 51 -1.86 11.32 32.75
CA LEU A 51 -2.43 10.32 33.66
C LEU A 51 -1.58 10.24 34.95
N ALA A 52 -2.23 10.10 36.08
CA ALA A 52 -1.53 10.08 37.38
C ALA A 52 -0.45 9.01 37.49
N GLN A 53 -0.62 7.90 36.75
CA GLN A 53 0.28 6.76 36.75
C GLN A 53 1.24 6.73 35.56
N PHE A 54 1.11 7.69 34.60
CA PHE A 54 1.93 7.74 33.41
C PHE A 54 2.30 9.20 33.09
N PRO A 55 3.50 9.65 33.42
CA PRO A 55 3.92 11.03 33.22
C PRO A 55 4.13 11.34 31.73
N VAL A 56 4.15 12.64 31.44
CA VAL A 56 4.54 13.12 30.09
C VAL A 56 6.00 12.74 29.82
N LEU A 57 6.22 12.07 28.70
CA LEU A 57 7.56 11.70 28.25
C LEU A 57 8.31 12.93 27.72
N ASN A 58 9.61 13.01 28.01
CA ASN A 58 10.47 14.02 27.44
C ASN A 58 10.94 13.68 26.03
N ASP A 59 11.52 14.64 25.31
CA ASP A 59 11.97 14.47 23.93
C ASP A 59 12.99 13.35 23.77
N GLN A 60 13.86 13.10 24.74
CA GLN A 60 14.85 12.03 24.69
C GLN A 60 14.17 10.64 24.74
N GLN A 61 13.18 10.48 25.61
CA GLN A 61 12.38 9.26 25.73
C GLN A 61 11.54 9.02 24.47
N ILE A 62 10.91 10.07 23.93
CA ILE A 62 10.13 9.98 22.67
C ILE A 62 11.03 9.59 21.51
N ASN A 63 12.22 10.19 21.37
CA ASN A 63 13.16 9.85 20.31
C ASN A 63 13.68 8.41 20.47
N PHE A 64 13.96 7.95 21.67
CA PHE A 64 14.32 6.55 21.94
C PHE A 64 13.22 5.59 21.44
N LEU A 65 11.98 5.84 21.83
CA LEU A 65 10.84 5.02 21.41
C LEU A 65 10.68 4.99 19.88
N ARG A 66 10.74 6.16 19.24
CA ARG A 66 10.63 6.26 17.79
C ARG A 66 11.76 5.57 17.05
N ASN A 67 12.96 5.53 17.61
CA ASN A 67 14.07 4.80 17.01
C ASN A 67 13.80 3.29 16.93
N ILE A 68 12.98 2.70 17.81
CA ILE A 68 12.62 1.28 17.74
C ILE A 68 11.96 0.93 16.39
N TYR A 69 11.10 1.79 15.85
CA TYR A 69 10.50 1.55 14.53
C TYR A 69 11.25 2.22 13.37
N ASN A 70 11.97 3.33 13.59
CA ASN A 70 12.76 3.99 12.55
C ASN A 70 13.96 3.14 12.12
N GLU A 71 14.61 2.47 13.08
CA GLU A 71 15.76 1.59 12.87
C GLU A 71 15.34 0.10 12.79
N PHE A 72 14.03 -0.18 12.60
CA PHE A 72 13.51 -1.54 12.57
C PHE A 72 14.06 -2.33 11.39
N THR A 73 14.59 -3.52 11.68
CA THR A 73 15.28 -4.39 10.72
C THR A 73 14.59 -5.75 10.59
N GLU A 74 14.99 -6.55 9.59
CA GLU A 74 14.54 -7.95 9.49
C GLU A 74 14.95 -8.78 10.72
N ALA A 75 16.04 -8.43 11.41
CA ALA A 75 16.44 -9.08 12.65
C ALA A 75 15.41 -8.83 13.77
N ASN A 76 14.92 -7.60 13.90
CA ASN A 76 13.85 -7.27 14.86
C ASN A 76 12.53 -7.99 14.51
N ALA A 77 12.20 -8.11 13.23
CA ALA A 77 11.06 -8.91 12.80
C ALA A 77 11.24 -10.39 13.18
N GLN A 78 12.46 -10.93 13.07
CA GLN A 78 12.78 -12.30 13.51
C GLN A 78 12.66 -12.47 15.02
N GLU A 79 13.07 -11.48 15.82
CA GLU A 79 12.85 -11.47 17.28
C GLU A 79 11.38 -11.57 17.63
N ILE A 80 10.52 -10.78 16.98
CA ILE A 80 9.06 -10.88 17.14
C ILE A 80 8.55 -12.28 16.77
N LYS A 81 9.02 -12.85 15.65
CA LYS A 81 8.67 -14.22 15.25
C LYS A 81 9.12 -15.29 16.29
N ASP A 82 10.25 -15.09 16.93
CA ASP A 82 10.73 -16.01 17.96
C ASP A 82 9.89 -15.92 19.25
N ILE A 83 9.46 -14.71 19.63
CA ILE A 83 8.49 -14.50 20.72
C ILE A 83 7.14 -15.15 20.36
N GLU A 84 6.67 -14.97 19.13
CA GLU A 84 5.41 -15.54 18.64
C GLU A 84 5.36 -17.07 18.73
N LYS A 85 6.48 -17.77 18.53
CA LYS A 85 6.56 -19.22 18.70
C LYS A 85 6.15 -19.71 20.10
N THR A 86 6.36 -18.87 21.11
CA THR A 86 6.02 -19.18 22.51
C THR A 86 4.63 -18.67 22.86
N THR A 87 4.29 -17.45 22.44
CA THR A 87 3.01 -16.82 22.76
C THR A 87 1.85 -17.35 21.94
N ASN A 88 2.14 -17.90 20.76
CA ASN A 88 1.18 -18.30 19.73
C ASN A 88 0.18 -17.19 19.39
N HIS A 89 0.64 -15.92 19.45
CA HIS A 89 -0.16 -14.74 19.22
C HIS A 89 0.72 -13.60 18.69
N ASP A 90 0.48 -13.19 17.46
CA ASP A 90 1.30 -12.25 16.70
C ASP A 90 1.37 -10.83 17.30
N VAL A 91 0.22 -10.22 17.60
CA VAL A 91 0.20 -8.86 18.19
C VAL A 91 0.73 -8.87 19.63
N LYS A 92 0.50 -9.94 20.38
CA LYS A 92 1.09 -10.10 21.73
C LYS A 92 2.62 -10.20 21.67
N ALA A 93 3.15 -10.82 20.62
CA ALA A 93 4.60 -10.87 20.40
C ALA A 93 5.18 -9.47 20.14
N VAL A 94 4.48 -8.60 19.40
CA VAL A 94 4.86 -7.20 19.22
C VAL A 94 4.87 -6.44 20.56
N GLU A 95 3.84 -6.61 21.39
CA GLU A 95 3.80 -6.01 22.72
C GLU A 95 5.01 -6.42 23.56
N TYR A 96 5.33 -7.73 23.61
CA TYR A 96 6.49 -8.21 24.36
C TYR A 96 7.83 -7.69 23.78
N PHE A 97 7.97 -7.63 22.47
CA PHE A 97 9.12 -7.04 21.81
C PHE A 97 9.36 -5.61 22.29
N ILE A 98 8.32 -4.77 22.31
CA ILE A 98 8.43 -3.39 22.80
C ILE A 98 8.79 -3.39 24.29
N LYS A 99 8.12 -4.18 25.12
CA LYS A 99 8.42 -4.26 26.56
C LYS A 99 9.86 -4.70 26.84
N GLU A 100 10.44 -5.61 26.05
CA GLU A 100 11.85 -5.98 26.14
C GLU A 100 12.78 -4.78 25.88
N HIS A 101 12.45 -3.93 24.90
CA HIS A 101 13.23 -2.72 24.59
C HIS A 101 13.12 -1.64 25.68
N LEU A 102 12.08 -1.66 26.50
CA LEU A 102 11.95 -0.73 27.64
C LEU A 102 12.77 -1.16 28.85
N LYS A 103 13.20 -2.43 28.95
CA LYS A 103 13.96 -2.92 30.12
C LYS A 103 15.27 -2.16 30.34
N GLY A 104 15.51 -1.81 31.57
CA GLY A 104 16.71 -1.05 31.97
C GLY A 104 16.69 0.42 31.57
N THR A 105 15.59 0.92 31.00
CA THR A 105 15.39 2.34 30.73
C THR A 105 14.64 3.01 31.87
N ASP A 106 14.64 4.34 31.90
CA ASP A 106 13.89 5.15 32.88
C ASP A 106 12.36 5.15 32.67
N ILE A 107 11.88 4.50 31.61
CA ILE A 107 10.46 4.31 31.30
C ILE A 107 10.00 2.86 31.43
N GLU A 108 10.84 1.94 31.92
CA GLU A 108 10.50 0.53 32.11
C GLU A 108 9.28 0.34 33.03
N GLU A 109 9.16 1.16 34.09
CA GLU A 109 8.05 1.09 35.03
C GLU A 109 6.67 1.35 34.41
N TYR A 110 6.64 2.00 33.23
CA TYR A 110 5.41 2.30 32.47
C TYR A 110 5.11 1.26 31.39
N SER A 111 5.84 0.18 31.31
CA SER A 111 5.70 -0.85 30.26
C SER A 111 4.30 -1.47 30.16
N GLU A 112 3.52 -1.46 31.26
CA GLU A 112 2.12 -1.93 31.25
C GLU A 112 1.16 -1.00 30.48
N PHE A 113 1.57 0.21 30.11
CA PHE A 113 0.82 1.08 29.21
C PHE A 113 1.00 0.71 27.74
N VAL A 114 1.97 -0.14 27.38
CA VAL A 114 2.04 -0.74 26.04
C VAL A 114 0.78 -1.59 25.84
N HIS A 115 0.06 -1.35 24.74
CA HIS A 115 -1.22 -2.02 24.42
C HIS A 115 -2.34 -1.81 25.46
N PHE A 116 -2.26 -0.78 26.30
CA PHE A 116 -3.23 -0.53 27.36
C PHE A 116 -4.65 -0.38 26.81
N GLY A 117 -5.57 -1.20 27.29
CA GLY A 117 -7.00 -1.15 26.91
C GLY A 117 -7.34 -1.51 25.47
N LEU A 118 -6.35 -1.81 24.63
CA LEU A 118 -6.52 -2.14 23.22
C LEU A 118 -6.91 -3.62 23.02
N THR A 119 -7.34 -3.90 21.82
CA THR A 119 -7.44 -5.24 21.24
C THR A 119 -6.51 -5.33 20.02
N SER A 120 -6.13 -6.55 19.63
CA SER A 120 -5.26 -6.77 18.48
C SER A 120 -5.74 -6.06 17.22
N GLN A 121 -7.05 -5.90 17.06
CA GLN A 121 -7.62 -5.23 15.90
C GLN A 121 -7.47 -3.71 15.93
N ASP A 122 -7.26 -3.08 17.07
CA ASP A 122 -6.88 -1.66 17.11
C ASP A 122 -5.52 -1.46 16.43
N ILE A 123 -4.60 -2.39 16.63
CA ILE A 123 -3.28 -2.36 16.02
C ILE A 123 -3.35 -2.79 14.55
N ASN A 124 -4.00 -3.93 14.23
CA ASN A 124 -4.08 -4.43 12.86
C ASN A 124 -4.86 -3.48 11.94
N ASN A 125 -6.03 -3.02 12.38
CA ASN A 125 -6.88 -2.10 11.60
C ASN A 125 -6.39 -0.65 11.60
N THR A 126 -5.22 -0.38 12.14
CA THR A 126 -4.48 0.89 12.00
C THR A 126 -3.18 0.66 11.23
N ALA A 127 -2.38 -0.34 11.59
CA ALA A 127 -1.10 -0.62 10.93
C ALA A 127 -1.25 -1.00 9.46
N VAL A 128 -2.26 -1.84 9.12
CA VAL A 128 -2.49 -2.26 7.73
C VAL A 128 -2.89 -1.09 6.83
N PRO A 129 -3.94 -0.30 7.11
CA PRO A 129 -4.27 0.85 6.26
C PRO A 129 -3.15 1.89 6.24
N PHE A 130 -2.40 2.09 7.33
CA PHE A 130 -1.26 2.99 7.38
C PHE A 130 -0.14 2.54 6.42
N SER A 131 0.28 1.28 6.47
CA SER A 131 1.29 0.74 5.54
C SER A 131 0.80 0.77 4.09
N MET A 132 -0.48 0.50 3.85
CA MET A 132 -1.08 0.56 2.51
C MET A 132 -1.08 1.97 1.96
N GLN A 133 -1.46 2.96 2.76
CA GLN A 133 -1.42 4.36 2.35
C GLN A 133 -0.01 4.76 1.93
N LEU A 134 0.99 4.48 2.76
CA LEU A 134 2.38 4.81 2.44
C LEU A 134 2.89 4.07 1.19
N GLY A 135 2.58 2.79 1.04
CA GLY A 135 2.95 2.04 -0.16
C GLY A 135 2.27 2.54 -1.43
N VAL A 136 1.01 2.99 -1.32
CA VAL A 136 0.29 3.62 -2.44
C VAL A 136 0.88 4.99 -2.76
N ASP A 137 1.13 5.83 -1.75
CA ASP A 137 1.61 7.20 -1.94
C ASP A 137 3.06 7.24 -2.45
N GLU A 138 3.93 6.38 -1.91
CA GLU A 138 5.36 6.41 -2.19
C GLU A 138 5.77 5.57 -3.40
N VAL A 139 4.99 4.55 -3.78
CA VAL A 139 5.34 3.65 -4.89
C VAL A 139 4.28 3.66 -6.00
N ILE A 140 3.02 3.35 -5.69
CA ILE A 140 1.99 3.11 -6.72
C ILE A 140 1.59 4.39 -7.45
N ILE A 141 1.30 5.46 -6.72
CA ILE A 141 0.94 6.76 -7.32
C ILE A 141 2.07 7.33 -8.19
N PRO A 142 3.35 7.33 -7.77
CA PRO A 142 4.46 7.74 -8.64
C PRO A 142 4.56 6.90 -9.92
N MET A 143 4.34 5.58 -9.86
CA MET A 143 4.34 4.74 -11.06
C MET A 143 3.19 5.11 -12.02
N TYR A 144 1.97 5.32 -11.53
CA TYR A 144 0.86 5.78 -12.37
C TYR A 144 1.09 7.16 -12.95
N LYS A 145 1.69 8.09 -12.19
CA LYS A 145 2.08 9.41 -12.70
C LYS A 145 3.08 9.31 -13.85
N SER A 146 4.08 8.44 -13.73
CA SER A 146 5.07 8.21 -14.80
C SER A 146 4.43 7.65 -16.08
N ILE A 147 3.45 6.74 -15.94
CA ILE A 147 2.68 6.24 -17.09
C ILE A 147 1.86 7.38 -17.73
N LEU A 148 1.18 8.17 -16.91
CA LEU A 148 0.38 9.30 -17.37
C LEU A 148 1.23 10.32 -18.13
N GLU A 149 2.38 10.72 -17.59
CA GLU A 149 3.33 11.62 -18.23
C GLU A 149 3.83 11.07 -19.58
N SER A 150 4.09 9.77 -19.67
CA SER A 150 4.48 9.12 -20.92
C SER A 150 3.37 9.18 -21.96
N LEU A 151 2.12 8.90 -21.58
CA LEU A 151 0.97 8.96 -22.49
C LEU A 151 0.68 10.40 -22.95
N GLU A 152 0.78 11.38 -22.07
CA GLU A 152 0.65 12.81 -22.41
C GLU A 152 1.78 13.26 -23.36
N GLY A 153 3.00 12.77 -23.13
CA GLY A 153 4.15 13.00 -24.01
C GLY A 153 3.89 12.51 -25.42
N PHE A 154 3.46 11.25 -25.58
CA PHE A 154 3.10 10.68 -26.88
C PHE A 154 1.89 11.38 -27.51
N ALA A 155 0.87 11.71 -26.72
CA ALA A 155 -0.28 12.46 -27.22
C ALA A 155 0.13 13.80 -27.86
N LYS A 156 1.06 14.52 -27.22
CA LYS A 156 1.60 15.79 -27.71
C LYS A 156 2.49 15.62 -28.93
N GLU A 157 3.39 14.62 -28.91
CA GLU A 157 4.32 14.34 -30.02
C GLU A 157 3.57 13.92 -31.28
N TRP A 158 2.56 13.06 -31.16
CA TRP A 158 1.85 12.46 -32.30
C TRP A 158 0.51 13.13 -32.64
N LYS A 159 0.26 14.33 -32.11
CA LYS A 159 -0.99 15.09 -32.29
C LYS A 159 -1.36 15.33 -33.77
N ASN A 160 -0.37 15.40 -34.66
CA ASN A 160 -0.55 15.68 -36.09
C ASN A 160 -0.42 14.43 -36.97
N ILE A 161 -0.21 13.23 -36.40
CA ILE A 161 -0.13 12.00 -37.16
C ILE A 161 -1.55 11.51 -37.43
N PRO A 162 -1.97 11.47 -38.74
CA PRO A 162 -3.33 11.05 -39.07
C PRO A 162 -3.51 9.54 -38.81
N LEU A 163 -4.67 9.17 -38.30
CA LEU A 163 -5.12 7.81 -38.08
C LEU A 163 -6.55 7.67 -38.59
N LEU A 164 -6.88 6.58 -39.27
CA LEU A 164 -8.24 6.27 -39.62
C LEU A 164 -8.91 5.50 -38.47
N SER A 165 -9.88 6.13 -37.81
CA SER A 165 -10.64 5.43 -36.78
C SER A 165 -11.49 4.31 -37.38
N ARG A 166 -11.79 3.32 -36.56
CA ARG A 166 -12.66 2.19 -36.93
C ARG A 166 -13.77 2.00 -35.93
N THR A 167 -14.98 1.70 -36.44
CA THR A 167 -16.12 1.29 -35.62
C THR A 167 -16.62 -0.04 -36.15
N HIS A 168 -16.89 -0.98 -35.28
CA HIS A 168 -17.26 -2.35 -35.67
C HIS A 168 -16.23 -2.98 -36.63
N GLY A 169 -14.94 -2.64 -36.49
CA GLY A 169 -13.86 -3.07 -37.35
C GLY A 169 -13.82 -2.42 -38.75
N GLN A 170 -14.79 -1.56 -39.08
CA GLN A 170 -14.90 -0.87 -40.37
C GLN A 170 -14.30 0.51 -40.33
N ALA A 171 -13.75 0.97 -41.46
CA ALA A 171 -13.23 2.31 -41.64
C ALA A 171 -14.30 3.35 -41.35
N ALA A 172 -13.96 4.33 -40.53
CA ALA A 172 -14.87 5.41 -40.11
C ALA A 172 -14.22 6.79 -40.37
N THR A 173 -14.25 7.69 -39.41
CA THR A 173 -13.78 9.06 -39.56
C THR A 173 -12.28 9.19 -39.28
N PRO A 174 -11.53 10.01 -40.01
CA PRO A 174 -10.14 10.34 -39.69
C PRO A 174 -10.01 10.96 -38.30
N THR A 175 -8.94 10.58 -37.59
CA THR A 175 -8.54 11.10 -36.27
C THR A 175 -7.01 11.29 -36.26
N THR A 176 -6.39 11.42 -35.10
CA THR A 176 -4.94 11.43 -34.95
C THR A 176 -4.47 10.44 -33.89
N VAL A 177 -3.26 9.91 -34.06
CA VAL A 177 -2.64 9.00 -33.08
C VAL A 177 -2.54 9.70 -31.71
N GLY A 178 -2.12 10.95 -31.67
CA GLY A 178 -2.00 11.68 -30.41
C GLY A 178 -3.32 11.83 -29.69
N LYS A 179 -4.46 11.99 -30.41
CA LYS A 179 -5.79 12.07 -29.79
C LYS A 179 -6.19 10.71 -29.16
N GLU A 180 -5.87 9.58 -29.78
CA GLU A 180 -6.12 8.25 -29.22
C GLU A 180 -5.37 8.06 -27.88
N PHE A 181 -4.09 8.46 -27.81
CA PHE A 181 -3.33 8.42 -26.57
C PHE A 181 -3.86 9.41 -25.50
N ALA A 182 -4.30 10.60 -25.91
CA ALA A 182 -4.87 11.59 -25.00
C ALA A 182 -6.14 11.10 -24.31
N VAL A 183 -6.94 10.25 -24.95
CA VAL A 183 -8.14 9.63 -24.33
C VAL A 183 -7.75 8.76 -23.14
N PHE A 184 -6.71 7.94 -23.27
CA PHE A 184 -6.23 7.10 -22.17
C PHE A 184 -5.58 7.94 -21.05
N ALA A 185 -4.79 8.95 -21.41
CA ALA A 185 -4.20 9.88 -20.46
C ALA A 185 -5.28 10.57 -19.59
N GLU A 186 -6.33 11.10 -20.21
CA GLU A 186 -7.44 11.75 -19.49
C GLU A 186 -8.20 10.77 -18.58
N ARG A 187 -8.50 9.55 -19.08
CA ARG A 187 -9.15 8.50 -18.28
C ARG A 187 -8.32 8.14 -17.04
N ILE A 188 -7.00 7.94 -17.20
CA ILE A 188 -6.09 7.61 -16.08
C ILE A 188 -6.03 8.77 -15.09
N LYS A 189 -5.87 10.01 -15.56
CA LYS A 189 -5.83 11.20 -14.72
C LYS A 189 -7.03 11.30 -13.79
N VAL A 190 -8.25 11.16 -14.32
CA VAL A 190 -9.49 11.21 -13.53
C VAL A 190 -9.52 10.10 -12.46
N GLN A 191 -9.08 8.88 -12.78
CA GLN A 191 -9.07 7.79 -11.80
C GLN A 191 -7.92 7.91 -10.80
N LEU A 192 -6.79 8.47 -11.21
CA LEU A 192 -5.68 8.77 -10.32
C LEU A 192 -6.06 9.84 -9.29
N ASP A 193 -6.78 10.89 -9.71
CA ASP A 193 -7.34 11.88 -8.79
C ASP A 193 -8.35 11.24 -7.81
N THR A 194 -9.13 10.25 -8.26
CA THR A 194 -10.01 9.48 -7.38
C THR A 194 -9.21 8.69 -6.35
N LEU A 195 -8.14 8.00 -6.75
CA LEU A 195 -7.27 7.23 -5.86
C LEU A 195 -6.63 8.13 -4.80
N ILE A 196 -6.05 9.26 -5.22
CA ILE A 196 -5.38 10.23 -4.33
C ILE A 196 -6.34 10.79 -3.27
N ASN A 197 -7.60 11.01 -3.63
CA ASN A 197 -8.60 11.59 -2.74
C ASN A 197 -9.43 10.54 -1.97
N THR A 198 -9.16 9.25 -2.14
CA THR A 198 -9.82 8.19 -1.35
C THR A 198 -9.15 8.08 0.01
N PRO A 199 -9.80 8.51 1.12
CA PRO A 199 -9.20 8.41 2.44
C PRO A 199 -9.11 6.95 2.87
N LEU A 200 -8.08 6.57 3.60
CA LEU A 200 -8.05 5.30 4.30
C LEU A 200 -8.51 5.47 5.74
N SER A 201 -9.23 4.49 6.22
CA SER A 201 -9.78 4.50 7.58
C SER A 201 -9.05 3.51 8.48
N ALA A 202 -9.07 3.82 9.78
CA ALA A 202 -8.61 2.93 10.83
C ALA A 202 -9.69 2.74 11.90
N LYS A 203 -9.75 1.54 12.47
CA LYS A 203 -10.55 1.29 13.67
C LYS A 203 -9.65 1.41 14.89
N PHE A 204 -10.02 2.31 15.81
CA PHE A 204 -9.34 2.51 17.08
C PHE A 204 -10.36 2.82 18.18
N GLY A 205 -10.50 1.94 19.17
CA GLY A 205 -11.54 2.08 20.20
C GLY A 205 -11.71 0.89 21.15
N GLY A 206 -10.75 -0.03 21.23
CA GLY A 206 -10.79 -1.19 22.10
C GLY A 206 -11.69 -2.31 21.56
N ALA A 207 -11.95 -3.31 22.40
CA ALA A 207 -12.57 -4.57 22.02
C ALA A 207 -13.96 -4.47 21.35
N THR A 208 -14.68 -3.37 21.55
CA THR A 208 -16.03 -3.16 20.99
C THR A 208 -16.13 -1.85 20.19
N GLY A 209 -15.02 -1.12 20.02
CA GLY A 209 -15.02 0.21 19.39
C GLY A 209 -15.51 1.35 20.28
N ALA A 210 -15.75 1.10 21.58
CA ALA A 210 -16.35 2.06 22.51
C ALA A 210 -15.43 2.46 23.66
N PHE A 211 -14.12 2.13 23.62
CA PHE A 211 -13.13 2.42 24.65
C PHE A 211 -13.50 1.95 26.06
N ASN A 212 -14.15 0.78 26.19
CA ASN A 212 -14.73 0.32 27.45
C ASN A 212 -13.68 0.19 28.57
N ALA A 213 -12.53 -0.44 28.30
CA ALA A 213 -11.46 -0.60 29.28
C ALA A 213 -10.83 0.75 29.65
N HIS A 214 -10.60 1.61 28.68
CA HIS A 214 -10.07 2.95 28.87
C HIS A 214 -10.99 3.83 29.75
N ARG A 215 -12.30 3.82 29.45
CA ARG A 215 -13.31 4.57 30.21
C ARG A 215 -13.45 4.07 31.64
N LEU A 216 -13.27 2.77 31.87
CA LEU A 216 -13.31 2.20 33.20
C LEU A 216 -12.09 2.66 34.03
N ALA A 217 -10.90 2.64 33.42
CA ALA A 217 -9.67 3.00 34.09
C ALA A 217 -9.52 4.53 34.29
N PHE A 218 -9.87 5.31 33.27
CA PHE A 218 -9.73 6.78 33.25
C PHE A 218 -11.00 7.44 32.72
N PRO A 219 -12.07 7.55 33.54
CA PRO A 219 -13.39 7.98 33.09
C PRO A 219 -13.48 9.47 32.70
N ASN A 220 -12.50 10.28 33.08
CA ASN A 220 -12.47 11.71 32.82
C ASN A 220 -11.78 12.08 31.49
N VAL A 221 -11.22 11.11 30.76
CA VAL A 221 -10.56 11.33 29.46
C VAL A 221 -11.60 11.26 28.35
N ASP A 222 -11.52 12.18 27.38
CA ASP A 222 -12.29 12.11 26.14
C ASP A 222 -11.61 11.14 25.17
N TRP A 223 -11.88 9.84 25.35
CA TRP A 223 -11.29 8.77 24.56
C TRP A 223 -11.65 8.81 23.06
N PRO A 224 -12.87 9.20 22.67
CA PRO A 224 -13.17 9.43 21.26
C PRO A 224 -12.28 10.50 20.62
N ALA A 225 -12.13 11.67 21.25
CA ALA A 225 -11.25 12.74 20.76
C ALA A 225 -9.78 12.29 20.69
N PHE A 226 -9.31 11.59 21.73
CA PHE A 226 -7.97 10.99 21.75
C PHE A 226 -7.76 10.03 20.57
N GLY A 227 -8.71 9.13 20.29
CA GLY A 227 -8.62 8.20 19.18
C GLY A 227 -8.66 8.89 17.80
N ASP A 228 -9.47 9.96 17.66
CA ASP A 228 -9.52 10.78 16.45
C ASP A 228 -8.17 11.47 16.19
N GLU A 229 -7.56 12.06 17.21
CA GLU A 229 -6.25 12.71 17.12
C GLU A 229 -5.14 11.71 16.75
N LEU A 230 -5.04 10.59 17.46
CA LEU A 230 -4.03 9.56 17.20
C LEU A 230 -4.09 9.04 15.76
N VAL A 231 -5.30 8.72 15.28
CA VAL A 231 -5.49 8.19 13.93
C VAL A 231 -5.22 9.27 12.86
N SER A 232 -5.60 10.52 13.14
CA SER A 232 -5.32 11.67 12.27
C SER A 232 -3.82 11.97 12.17
N ASP A 233 -3.08 11.84 13.25
CA ASP A 233 -1.61 12.02 13.27
C ASP A 233 -0.88 11.00 12.39
N LEU A 234 -1.49 9.82 12.16
CA LEU A 234 -1.03 8.81 11.21
C LEU A 234 -1.52 9.07 9.77
N GLY A 235 -2.23 10.17 9.52
CA GLY A 235 -2.78 10.50 8.19
C GLY A 235 -4.03 9.70 7.81
N LEU A 236 -4.67 9.01 8.75
CA LEU A 236 -5.86 8.18 8.53
C LEU A 236 -7.12 8.86 9.09
N VAL A 237 -8.28 8.33 8.73
CA VAL A 237 -9.57 8.76 9.28
C VAL A 237 -10.12 7.68 10.21
N ARG A 238 -10.45 8.02 11.46
CA ARG A 238 -10.99 7.01 12.37
C ARG A 238 -12.41 6.62 11.98
N SER A 239 -12.64 5.33 11.80
CA SER A 239 -13.98 4.76 11.61
C SER A 239 -14.79 4.82 12.91
N TYR A 240 -16.02 5.35 12.84
CA TYR A 240 -16.93 5.41 13.96
C TYR A 240 -18.40 5.51 13.49
N PRO A 241 -19.32 4.76 14.12
CA PRO A 241 -19.12 3.70 15.10
C PRO A 241 -18.55 2.43 14.46
N THR A 242 -17.84 1.62 15.25
CA THR A 242 -17.31 0.32 14.81
C THR A 242 -17.65 -0.77 15.81
N THR A 243 -17.42 -2.02 15.42
CA THR A 243 -17.37 -3.17 16.33
C THR A 243 -15.92 -3.39 16.81
N GLN A 244 -15.49 -4.63 16.93
CA GLN A 244 -14.09 -4.97 17.21
C GLN A 244 -13.17 -4.69 16.02
N ILE A 245 -13.69 -4.71 14.79
CA ILE A 245 -12.95 -4.54 13.53
C ILE A 245 -13.37 -3.29 12.79
N ASP A 246 -12.56 -2.88 11.79
CA ASP A 246 -12.94 -1.84 10.81
C ASP A 246 -14.01 -2.36 9.85
N HIS A 247 -14.71 -1.44 9.18
CA HIS A 247 -15.69 -1.77 8.13
C HIS A 247 -15.05 -2.25 6.83
N TYR A 248 -13.80 -1.84 6.57
CA TYR A 248 -13.03 -2.06 5.33
C TYR A 248 -13.61 -1.40 4.07
N ASP A 249 -14.65 -0.56 4.20
CA ASP A 249 -15.29 0.09 3.06
C ASP A 249 -14.34 1.04 2.32
N GLN A 250 -13.53 1.81 3.05
CA GLN A 250 -12.54 2.71 2.45
C GLN A 250 -11.39 1.94 1.79
N LEU A 251 -10.98 0.84 2.38
CA LEU A 251 -9.99 -0.06 1.79
C LEU A 251 -10.51 -0.66 0.48
N ALA A 252 -11.78 -1.07 0.44
CA ALA A 252 -12.43 -1.55 -0.77
C ALA A 252 -12.53 -0.44 -1.84
N ALA A 253 -12.85 0.80 -1.44
CA ALA A 253 -12.89 1.95 -2.36
C ALA A 253 -11.52 2.25 -2.98
N MET A 254 -10.42 2.14 -2.21
CA MET A 254 -9.07 2.27 -2.73
C MET A 254 -8.74 1.18 -3.76
N PHE A 255 -9.05 -0.09 -3.46
CA PHE A 255 -8.87 -1.19 -4.41
C PHE A 255 -9.71 -1.01 -5.67
N ASP A 256 -10.93 -0.51 -5.55
CA ASP A 256 -11.78 -0.18 -6.71
C ASP A 256 -11.19 0.93 -7.58
N ALA A 257 -10.57 1.96 -6.98
CA ALA A 257 -9.87 3.01 -7.72
C ALA A 257 -8.66 2.45 -8.49
N ILE A 258 -7.82 1.64 -7.85
CA ILE A 258 -6.71 0.94 -8.49
C ILE A 258 -7.20 0.05 -9.64
N ARG A 259 -8.25 -0.75 -9.40
CA ARG A 259 -8.84 -1.64 -10.42
C ARG A 259 -9.33 -0.87 -11.64
N ARG A 260 -9.91 0.32 -11.46
CA ARG A 260 -10.36 1.16 -12.58
C ARG A 260 -9.20 1.64 -13.43
N ILE A 261 -8.07 2.05 -12.81
CA ILE A 261 -6.85 2.40 -13.55
C ILE A 261 -6.33 1.18 -14.31
N ASN A 262 -6.26 0.03 -13.67
CA ASN A 262 -5.80 -1.22 -14.29
C ASN A 262 -6.66 -1.61 -15.51
N ILE A 263 -7.97 -1.44 -15.45
CA ILE A 263 -8.88 -1.68 -16.58
C ILE A 263 -8.57 -0.74 -17.74
N ILE A 264 -8.30 0.53 -17.46
CA ILE A 264 -7.93 1.51 -18.51
C ILE A 264 -6.59 1.11 -19.16
N LEU A 265 -5.62 0.67 -18.37
CA LEU A 265 -4.34 0.18 -18.87
C LEU A 265 -4.48 -1.11 -19.68
N MET A 266 -5.40 -2.02 -19.30
CA MET A 266 -5.72 -3.21 -20.09
C MET A 266 -6.34 -2.84 -21.44
N ASP A 267 -7.30 -1.89 -21.47
CA ASP A 267 -7.87 -1.37 -22.71
C ASP A 267 -6.76 -0.80 -23.61
N PHE A 268 -5.88 0.03 -23.03
CA PHE A 268 -4.75 0.60 -23.74
C PHE A 268 -3.81 -0.47 -24.32
N ALA A 269 -3.44 -1.48 -23.54
CA ALA A 269 -2.58 -2.56 -23.98
C ALA A 269 -3.21 -3.34 -25.14
N LYS A 270 -4.51 -3.60 -25.09
CA LYS A 270 -5.28 -4.26 -26.15
C LYS A 270 -5.36 -3.42 -27.41
N ASP A 271 -5.61 -2.14 -27.30
CA ASP A 271 -5.69 -1.23 -28.45
C ASP A 271 -4.34 -1.12 -29.15
N VAL A 272 -3.24 -0.96 -28.43
CA VAL A 272 -1.89 -0.94 -29.00
C VAL A 272 -1.54 -2.28 -29.67
N TRP A 273 -1.83 -3.40 -29.01
CA TRP A 273 -1.68 -4.74 -29.61
C TRP A 273 -2.45 -4.86 -30.94
N GLN A 274 -3.70 -4.37 -30.96
CA GLN A 274 -4.53 -4.38 -32.14
C GLN A 274 -3.98 -3.47 -33.25
N TYR A 275 -3.49 -2.28 -32.91
CA TYR A 275 -2.84 -1.37 -33.89
C TYR A 275 -1.57 -1.97 -34.49
N ILE A 276 -0.81 -2.76 -33.72
CA ILE A 276 0.32 -3.53 -34.24
C ILE A 276 -0.17 -4.60 -35.22
N SER A 277 -1.24 -5.34 -34.91
CA SER A 277 -1.79 -6.38 -35.75
C SER A 277 -2.40 -5.86 -37.07
N MET A 278 -2.77 -4.57 -37.09
CA MET A 278 -3.30 -3.86 -38.30
C MET A 278 -2.22 -3.06 -39.05
N ASP A 279 -0.94 -3.24 -38.72
CA ASP A 279 0.19 -2.51 -39.30
C ASP A 279 0.16 -0.97 -39.10
N PHE A 280 -0.62 -0.47 -38.14
CA PHE A 280 -0.57 0.96 -37.78
C PHE A 280 0.70 1.29 -36.98
N PHE A 281 1.17 0.36 -36.16
CA PHE A 281 2.44 0.43 -35.45
C PHE A 281 3.36 -0.72 -35.83
N LYS A 282 4.65 -0.45 -35.81
CA LYS A 282 5.68 -1.49 -35.93
C LYS A 282 6.55 -1.51 -34.70
N GLN A 283 6.80 -2.69 -34.18
CA GLN A 283 7.72 -2.86 -33.06
C GLN A 283 9.16 -2.70 -33.56
N LYS A 284 9.99 -2.04 -32.75
CA LYS A 284 11.43 -1.98 -33.02
C LYS A 284 12.04 -3.35 -32.72
N ILE A 285 12.88 -3.80 -33.62
CA ILE A 285 13.67 -5.02 -33.41
C ILE A 285 14.86 -4.65 -32.51
N VAL A 286 15.00 -5.34 -31.38
CA VAL A 286 16.16 -5.21 -30.49
C VAL A 286 17.16 -6.29 -30.88
N ALA A 287 18.41 -5.88 -31.18
CA ALA A 287 19.46 -6.82 -31.57
C ALA A 287 19.73 -7.82 -30.43
N GLY A 288 19.66 -9.11 -30.76
CA GLY A 288 19.85 -10.20 -29.77
C GLY A 288 18.56 -10.76 -29.16
N GLU A 289 17.40 -10.12 -29.35
CA GLU A 289 16.11 -10.69 -28.98
C GLU A 289 15.57 -11.64 -30.05
N VAL A 290 15.06 -12.78 -29.62
CA VAL A 290 14.42 -13.77 -30.51
C VAL A 290 12.91 -13.64 -30.34
N GLY A 291 12.24 -13.03 -31.33
CA GLY A 291 10.79 -12.79 -31.27
C GLY A 291 9.94 -14.08 -31.41
N SER A 292 10.49 -15.13 -31.98
CA SER A 292 9.86 -16.45 -32.10
C SER A 292 10.92 -17.53 -32.32
N SER A 293 10.79 -18.66 -31.66
CA SER A 293 11.71 -19.81 -31.85
C SER A 293 11.66 -20.41 -33.24
N ALA A 294 10.54 -20.27 -33.93
CA ALA A 294 10.31 -20.87 -35.28
C ALA A 294 10.35 -19.84 -36.42
N MET A 295 10.11 -18.57 -36.15
CA MET A 295 9.97 -17.50 -37.15
C MET A 295 10.77 -16.26 -36.71
N PRO A 296 12.08 -16.19 -37.03
CA PRO A 296 12.97 -15.13 -36.54
C PRO A 296 12.57 -13.70 -36.97
N HIS A 297 11.82 -13.56 -38.06
CA HIS A 297 11.32 -12.30 -38.60
C HIS A 297 10.08 -11.75 -37.83
N LYS A 298 9.47 -12.57 -36.95
CA LYS A 298 8.24 -12.21 -36.24
C LYS A 298 8.59 -11.62 -34.88
N VAL A 299 8.21 -10.35 -34.65
CA VAL A 299 8.32 -9.67 -33.37
C VAL A 299 6.94 -9.62 -32.74
N ASN A 300 6.78 -10.29 -31.61
CA ASN A 300 5.50 -10.31 -30.90
C ASN A 300 5.39 -9.11 -29.92
N PRO A 301 4.19 -8.55 -29.68
CA PRO A 301 3.95 -7.48 -28.73
C PRO A 301 3.90 -8.00 -27.27
N ILE A 302 4.96 -8.70 -26.85
CA ILE A 302 5.04 -9.45 -25.58
C ILE A 302 4.80 -8.54 -24.37
N ASP A 303 5.28 -7.30 -24.39
CA ASP A 303 5.12 -6.39 -23.26
C ASP A 303 3.65 -6.02 -23.02
N PHE A 304 2.88 -5.84 -24.10
CA PHE A 304 1.44 -5.56 -24.02
C PHE A 304 0.64 -6.78 -23.58
N GLU A 305 1.01 -7.98 -24.07
CA GLU A 305 0.42 -9.26 -23.65
C GLU A 305 0.69 -9.54 -22.17
N ASN A 306 1.92 -9.32 -21.71
CA ASN A 306 2.29 -9.45 -20.30
C ASN A 306 1.57 -8.43 -19.42
N ALA A 307 1.45 -7.17 -19.86
CA ALA A 307 0.72 -6.14 -19.14
C ALA A 307 -0.75 -6.53 -18.96
N GLU A 308 -1.43 -6.96 -20.04
CA GLU A 308 -2.81 -7.42 -19.96
C GLU A 308 -2.98 -8.58 -18.96
N GLY A 309 -2.12 -9.60 -19.05
CA GLY A 309 -2.18 -10.77 -18.17
C GLY A 309 -1.93 -10.41 -16.68
N ASN A 310 -0.91 -9.60 -16.40
CA ASN A 310 -0.60 -9.20 -15.02
C ASN A 310 -1.67 -8.28 -14.43
N LEU A 311 -2.21 -7.33 -15.20
CA LEU A 311 -3.31 -6.46 -14.77
C LEU A 311 -4.58 -7.25 -14.50
N GLY A 312 -4.84 -8.32 -15.29
CA GLY A 312 -5.94 -9.24 -15.04
C GLY A 312 -5.82 -9.97 -13.71
N ILE A 313 -4.63 -10.46 -13.38
CA ILE A 313 -4.36 -11.08 -12.05
C ILE A 313 -4.47 -10.06 -10.93
N ALA A 314 -3.95 -8.84 -11.13
CA ALA A 314 -4.03 -7.78 -10.13
C ALA A 314 -5.48 -7.36 -9.82
N ASN A 315 -6.38 -7.50 -10.78
CA ASN A 315 -7.80 -7.17 -10.60
C ASN A 315 -8.62 -8.29 -9.94
N ALA A 316 -8.12 -9.53 -9.92
CA ALA A 316 -8.78 -10.69 -9.30
C ALA A 316 -8.56 -10.77 -7.80
#